data_10ba977e785c481d3af2d1c74279792c
#
_entry.id   10ba977e785c481d3af2d1c74279792c
#
_cell.length_a   1.000
_cell.length_b   1.000
_cell.length_c   1.000
_cell.angle_alpha   90.00
_cell.angle_beta   90.00
_cell.angle_gamma   90.00
#
_symmetry.space_group_name_H-M   'P 1'
#
loop_
_entity.id
_entity.type
_entity.pdbx_description
1 polymer ?
#
loop_
_entity_poly.entity_id
_entity_poly.type
_entity_poly.pdbx_seq_one_letter_code
_entity_poly.pdbx_strand_id
1 'polypeptide(L)'
;MGELLQHDTSFHLWSPSAQVKWYLITTIDDHSRRILYGDLWENETSWAHIVAAKSVMTQFGCPLKYYVDNHSIFRFVERRDTVWQKSHVGEEEAVVQWKEVLKDLNVQVVYALSPAAKGKVERPYQWLQDHVVRTCVRENITRI
;
A
#
# COMPACT_ATOMS: atom_id res chain seq x y z
N MET A 1 -2.97 19.02 4.99
CA MET A 1 -3.19 17.79 4.18
C MET A 1 -2.01 17.67 3.20
N GLY A 2 -1.49 16.45 3.00
CA GLY A 2 -0.41 16.20 2.05
C GLY A 2 1.03 16.37 2.60
N GLU A 3 1.22 16.70 3.86
CA GLU A 3 2.55 16.75 4.47
C GLU A 3 3.12 15.33 4.67
N LEU A 4 2.31 14.44 5.24
CA LEU A 4 2.66 13.05 5.48
C LEU A 4 1.48 12.14 5.10
N LEU A 5 1.70 11.24 4.16
CA LEU A 5 0.73 10.22 3.79
C LEU A 5 1.18 8.87 4.31
N GLN A 6 0.30 8.17 5.00
CA GLN A 6 0.52 6.78 5.38
C GLN A 6 0.02 5.90 4.25
N HIS A 7 0.89 5.01 3.77
CA HIS A 7 0.58 4.09 2.68
C HIS A 7 0.80 2.66 3.16
N ASP A 8 -0.20 1.82 2.95
CA ASP A 8 -0.21 0.49 3.53
C ASP A 8 -1.07 -0.47 2.72
N THR A 9 -0.85 -1.77 2.94
CA THR A 9 -1.60 -2.85 2.31
C THR A 9 -2.14 -3.80 3.38
N SER A 10 -3.38 -4.25 3.20
CA SER A 10 -3.99 -5.27 4.05
C SER A 10 -4.46 -6.46 3.24
N PHE A 11 -3.90 -7.64 3.51
CA PHE A 11 -4.29 -8.90 2.88
C PHE A 11 -5.34 -9.62 3.72
N HIS A 12 -6.58 -9.64 3.24
CA HIS A 12 -7.71 -10.15 4.01
C HIS A 12 -8.78 -10.78 3.10
N LEU A 13 -9.68 -11.60 3.70
CA LEU A 13 -10.88 -12.08 3.03
C LEU A 13 -11.93 -10.97 3.00
N TRP A 14 -11.76 -10.03 2.06
CA TRP A 14 -12.63 -8.86 1.92
C TRP A 14 -14.04 -9.20 1.47
N SER A 15 -14.19 -10.28 0.71
CA SER A 15 -15.49 -10.82 0.35
C SER A 15 -15.59 -12.30 0.71
N PRO A 16 -16.36 -12.67 1.72
CA PRO A 16 -16.62 -14.07 2.05
C PRO A 16 -17.21 -14.87 0.90
N SER A 17 -18.01 -14.22 0.02
CA SER A 17 -18.62 -14.86 -1.15
C SER A 17 -17.60 -15.22 -2.24
N ALA A 18 -16.46 -14.52 -2.31
CA ALA A 18 -15.41 -14.79 -3.28
C ALA A 18 -14.53 -15.99 -2.91
N GLN A 19 -14.48 -16.37 -1.61
CA GLN A 19 -13.64 -17.44 -1.06
C GLN A 19 -12.13 -17.27 -1.33
N VAL A 20 -11.70 -16.07 -1.75
CA VAL A 20 -10.31 -15.68 -2.00
C VAL A 20 -9.98 -14.43 -1.23
N LYS A 21 -8.70 -14.30 -0.85
CA LYS A 21 -8.21 -13.08 -0.21
C LYS A 21 -7.71 -12.11 -1.27
N TRP A 22 -7.96 -10.82 -1.04
CA TRP A 22 -7.45 -9.73 -1.86
C TRP A 22 -6.60 -8.77 -1.04
N TYR A 23 -5.83 -7.96 -1.73
CA TYR A 23 -5.01 -6.90 -1.15
C TYR A 23 -5.78 -5.58 -1.23
N LEU A 24 -6.08 -4.98 -0.08
CA LEU A 24 -6.57 -3.60 -0.03
C LEU A 24 -5.37 -2.67 0.12
N ILE A 25 -5.07 -1.90 -0.92
CA ILE A 25 -4.04 -0.87 -0.90
C ILE A 25 -4.70 0.45 -0.52
N THR A 26 -4.18 1.11 0.51
CA THR A 26 -4.72 2.40 0.98
C THR A 26 -3.66 3.47 1.11
N THR A 27 -4.08 4.72 0.94
CA THR A 27 -3.30 5.90 1.27
C THR A 27 -4.15 6.82 2.15
N ILE A 28 -3.64 7.18 3.32
CA ILE A 28 -4.34 7.97 4.33
C ILE A 28 -3.51 9.20 4.67
N ASP A 29 -4.11 10.37 4.70
CA ASP A 29 -3.46 11.58 5.20
C ASP A 29 -3.29 11.51 6.72
N ASP A 30 -2.05 11.62 7.21
CA ASP A 30 -1.73 11.43 8.64
C ASP A 30 -2.41 12.48 9.53
N HIS A 31 -2.57 13.70 9.04
CA HIS A 31 -3.18 14.78 9.80
C HIS A 31 -4.70 14.67 9.87
N SER A 32 -5.36 14.63 8.73
CA SER A 32 -6.82 14.64 8.64
C SER A 32 -7.48 13.27 8.83
N ARG A 33 -6.72 12.19 8.76
CA ARG A 33 -7.20 10.79 8.76
C ARG A 33 -8.08 10.44 7.57
N ARG A 34 -8.14 11.30 6.58
CA ARG A 34 -8.90 11.07 5.37
C ARG A 34 -8.23 10.00 4.52
N ILE A 35 -9.00 9.02 4.08
CA ILE A 35 -8.57 8.04 3.08
C ILE A 35 -8.58 8.76 1.73
N LEU A 36 -7.40 8.87 1.11
CA LEU A 36 -7.22 9.52 -0.18
C LEU A 36 -7.27 8.52 -1.33
N TYR A 37 -6.93 7.26 -1.05
CA TYR A 37 -7.01 6.14 -1.98
C TYR A 37 -7.35 4.86 -1.23
N GLY A 38 -8.17 4.02 -1.84
CA GLY A 38 -8.46 2.66 -1.37
C GLY A 38 -8.98 1.83 -2.53
N ASP A 39 -8.28 0.74 -2.84
CA ASP A 39 -8.67 -0.16 -3.93
C ASP A 39 -8.26 -1.60 -3.62
N LEU A 40 -9.04 -2.56 -4.16
CA LEU A 40 -8.81 -4.00 -4.00
C LEU A 40 -8.07 -4.56 -5.20
N TRP A 41 -7.06 -5.39 -4.92
CA TRP A 41 -6.19 -6.00 -5.92
C TRP A 41 -6.07 -7.50 -5.67
N GLU A 42 -6.03 -8.30 -6.73
CA GLU A 42 -5.77 -9.75 -6.62
C GLU A 42 -4.35 -10.03 -6.16
N ASN A 43 -3.39 -9.22 -6.60
CA ASN A 43 -1.98 -9.34 -6.27
C ASN A 43 -1.41 -7.99 -5.83
N GLU A 44 -0.56 -8.00 -4.81
CA GLU A 44 0.22 -6.85 -4.42
C GLU A 44 1.44 -6.72 -5.35
N THR A 45 1.48 -5.67 -6.15
CA THR A 45 2.55 -5.41 -7.10
C THR A 45 3.02 -3.96 -6.97
N SER A 46 4.26 -3.67 -7.34
CA SER A 46 4.74 -2.29 -7.38
C SER A 46 3.93 -1.41 -8.33
N TRP A 47 3.39 -1.99 -9.39
CA TRP A 47 2.49 -1.27 -10.29
C TRP A 47 1.22 -0.81 -9.58
N ALA A 48 0.61 -1.65 -8.75
CA ALA A 48 -0.56 -1.28 -7.97
C ALA A 48 -0.27 -0.09 -7.02
N HIS A 49 0.91 -0.07 -6.40
CA HIS A 49 1.37 1.05 -5.57
C HIS A 49 1.67 2.31 -6.38
N ILE A 50 2.20 2.19 -7.60
CA ILE A 50 2.40 3.32 -8.52
C ILE A 50 1.05 3.91 -8.94
N VAL A 51 0.06 3.07 -9.27
CA VAL A 51 -1.30 3.50 -9.60
C VAL A 51 -1.94 4.24 -8.42
N ALA A 52 -1.79 3.72 -7.20
CA ALA A 52 -2.27 4.38 -5.99
C ALA A 52 -1.62 5.77 -5.81
N ALA A 53 -0.29 5.86 -5.90
CA ALA A 53 0.43 7.12 -5.78
C ALA A 53 0.01 8.12 -6.88
N LYS A 54 -0.08 7.66 -8.13
CA LYS A 54 -0.56 8.47 -9.26
C LYS A 54 -1.96 9.02 -9.01
N SER A 55 -2.89 8.18 -8.56
CA SER A 55 -4.27 8.59 -8.27
C SER A 55 -4.32 9.68 -7.21
N VAL A 56 -3.60 9.50 -6.10
CA VAL A 56 -3.51 10.49 -5.03
C VAL A 56 -2.93 11.81 -5.53
N MET A 57 -1.80 11.76 -6.24
CA MET A 57 -1.12 12.96 -6.72
C MET A 57 -1.94 13.72 -7.76
N THR A 58 -2.67 13.01 -8.61
CA THR A 58 -3.53 13.62 -9.64
C THR A 58 -4.72 14.36 -9.00
N GLN A 59 -5.27 13.82 -7.90
CA GLN A 59 -6.47 14.38 -7.27
C GLN A 59 -6.15 15.42 -6.19
N PHE A 60 -5.04 15.26 -5.46
CA PHE A 60 -4.74 16.05 -4.26
C PHE A 60 -3.40 16.79 -4.31
N GLY A 61 -2.60 16.57 -5.36
CA GLY A 61 -1.24 17.09 -5.49
C GLY A 61 -0.18 16.18 -4.88
N CYS A 62 1.10 16.48 -5.16
CA CYS A 62 2.23 15.73 -4.63
C CYS A 62 2.38 15.93 -3.13
N PRO A 63 2.45 14.86 -2.32
CA PRO A 63 2.73 14.97 -0.90
C PRO A 63 4.21 15.27 -0.65
N LEU A 64 4.54 15.73 0.55
CA LEU A 64 5.94 15.88 0.93
C LEU A 64 6.58 14.52 1.27
N LYS A 65 5.83 13.63 1.94
CA LYS A 65 6.37 12.35 2.43
C LYS A 65 5.35 11.24 2.35
N TYR A 66 5.83 10.04 2.02
CA TYR A 66 5.14 8.77 2.27
C TYR A 66 5.75 8.06 3.47
N TYR A 67 4.89 7.61 4.39
CA TYR A 67 5.24 6.76 5.51
C TYR A 67 4.76 5.33 5.22
N VAL A 68 5.70 4.40 5.11
CA VAL A 68 5.46 2.99 4.78
C VAL A 68 6.06 2.08 5.84
N ASP A 69 5.63 0.82 5.88
CA ASP A 69 6.28 -0.16 6.72
C ASP A 69 7.60 -0.65 6.12
N ASN A 70 8.28 -1.52 6.87
CA ASN A 70 9.49 -2.18 6.40
C ASN A 70 9.21 -3.42 5.54
N HIS A 71 8.02 -3.50 4.92
CA HIS A 71 7.70 -4.61 4.02
C HIS A 71 8.67 -4.64 2.83
N SER A 72 8.95 -5.81 2.32
CA SER A 72 9.93 -6.00 1.23
C SER A 72 9.64 -5.17 -0.02
N ILE A 73 8.36 -4.91 -0.30
CA ILE A 73 7.92 -4.06 -1.43
C ILE A 73 8.41 -2.61 -1.31
N PHE A 74 8.63 -2.10 -0.10
CA PHE A 74 9.07 -0.71 0.12
C PHE A 74 10.54 -0.59 0.47
N ARG A 75 11.23 -1.68 0.77
CA ARG A 75 12.62 -1.70 1.20
C ARG A 75 13.51 -2.41 0.21
N PHE A 76 14.45 -1.68 -0.39
CA PHE A 76 15.59 -2.26 -1.05
C PHE A 76 16.48 -2.89 0.03
N VAL A 77 16.51 -4.20 0.12
CA VAL A 77 17.53 -4.91 0.88
C VAL A 77 18.69 -5.15 -0.07
N GLU A 78 19.74 -4.32 0.03
CA GLU A 78 21.05 -4.68 -0.51
C GLU A 78 21.51 -5.98 0.15
N ARG A 79 21.09 -7.11 -0.38
CA ARG A 79 21.72 -8.39 -0.04
C ARG A 79 22.99 -8.49 -0.83
N ARG A 80 24.11 -8.29 -0.13
CA ARG A 80 25.41 -8.77 -0.56
C ARG A 80 25.29 -10.27 -0.88
N ASP A 81 25.56 -10.58 -2.13
CA ASP A 81 26.05 -11.84 -2.68
C ASP A 81 25.61 -13.15 -2.01
N THR A 82 24.57 -13.77 -2.56
CA THR A 82 24.52 -15.22 -2.68
C THR A 82 24.00 -15.62 -4.06
N VAL A 83 24.84 -16.33 -4.80
CA VAL A 83 24.73 -16.72 -6.22
C VAL A 83 23.53 -17.64 -6.54
N TRP A 84 22.63 -17.92 -5.59
CA TRP A 84 21.64 -19.00 -5.69
C TRP A 84 20.18 -18.55 -5.82
N GLN A 85 19.86 -17.26 -5.96
CA GLN A 85 18.46 -16.81 -6.09
C GLN A 85 18.22 -16.00 -7.37
N LYS A 86 18.40 -16.63 -8.53
CA LYS A 86 18.01 -16.06 -9.85
C LYS A 86 16.51 -16.13 -10.17
N SER A 87 15.66 -16.56 -9.24
CA SER A 87 14.22 -16.76 -9.51
C SER A 87 13.28 -15.62 -9.06
N HIS A 88 13.81 -14.55 -8.43
CA HIS A 88 13.00 -13.41 -7.95
C HIS A 88 13.37 -12.05 -8.58
N VAL A 89 14.00 -12.07 -9.74
CA VAL A 89 14.49 -10.86 -10.43
C VAL A 89 13.34 -9.88 -10.77
N GLY A 90 12.12 -10.38 -10.99
CA GLY A 90 10.97 -9.54 -11.34
C GLY A 90 10.39 -8.70 -10.20
N GLU A 91 10.49 -9.17 -8.95
CA GLU A 91 9.95 -8.45 -7.79
C GLU A 91 10.91 -7.35 -7.30
N GLU A 92 12.21 -7.58 -7.39
CA GLU A 92 13.24 -6.61 -6.98
C GLU A 92 13.30 -5.38 -7.90
N GLU A 93 13.16 -5.56 -9.22
CA GLU A 93 13.08 -4.44 -10.17
C GLU A 93 11.83 -3.58 -9.96
N ALA A 94 10.73 -4.19 -9.57
CA ALA A 94 9.47 -3.50 -9.37
C ALA A 94 9.48 -2.59 -8.11
N VAL A 95 10.15 -2.99 -7.03
CA VAL A 95 10.33 -2.20 -5.80
C VAL A 95 11.17 -0.95 -6.05
N VAL A 96 12.21 -1.08 -6.86
CA VAL A 96 13.04 0.05 -7.29
C VAL A 96 12.20 1.08 -8.02
N GLN A 97 11.27 0.65 -8.90
CA GLN A 97 10.47 1.55 -9.72
C GLN A 97 9.56 2.48 -8.91
N TRP A 98 8.83 1.98 -7.91
CA TRP A 98 7.94 2.84 -7.09
C TRP A 98 8.75 3.92 -6.35
N LYS A 99 9.85 3.52 -5.74
CA LYS A 99 10.73 4.44 -4.99
C LYS A 99 11.41 5.46 -5.91
N GLU A 100 11.84 5.05 -7.10
CA GLU A 100 12.43 5.95 -8.08
C GLU A 100 11.42 6.97 -8.59
N VAL A 101 10.20 6.54 -8.91
CA VAL A 101 9.12 7.47 -9.28
C VAL A 101 8.90 8.53 -8.20
N LEU A 102 8.85 8.14 -6.92
CA LEU A 102 8.69 9.11 -5.83
C LEU A 102 9.89 10.03 -5.68
N LYS A 103 11.10 9.51 -5.86
CA LYS A 103 12.35 10.28 -5.82
C LYS A 103 12.39 11.33 -6.93
N ASP A 104 12.02 10.95 -8.16
CA ASP A 104 11.96 11.88 -9.31
C ASP A 104 10.93 12.99 -9.09
N LEU A 105 9.89 12.72 -8.32
CA LEU A 105 8.88 13.70 -7.92
C LEU A 105 9.26 14.49 -6.64
N ASN A 106 10.48 14.31 -6.11
CA ASN A 106 10.95 14.89 -4.85
C ASN A 106 10.08 14.55 -3.63
N VAL A 107 9.45 13.38 -3.65
CA VAL A 107 8.65 12.86 -2.53
C VAL A 107 9.51 11.97 -1.66
N GLN A 108 9.64 12.31 -0.38
CA GLN A 108 10.44 11.54 0.57
C GLN A 108 9.70 10.26 1.01
N VAL A 109 10.43 9.13 1.09
CA VAL A 109 9.92 7.89 1.68
C VAL A 109 10.52 7.71 3.07
N VAL A 110 9.66 7.56 4.07
CA VAL A 110 10.01 7.35 5.47
C VAL A 110 9.53 5.96 5.89
N TYR A 111 10.41 5.17 6.46
CA TYR A 111 10.10 3.81 6.91
C TYR A 111 9.76 3.78 8.39
N ALA A 112 8.73 3.00 8.75
CA ALA A 112 8.37 2.75 10.13
C ALA A 112 9.50 1.98 10.84
N LEU A 113 9.99 2.53 11.96
CA LEU A 113 11.06 1.91 12.75
C LEU A 113 10.56 0.73 13.60
N SER A 114 9.26 0.66 13.86
CA SER A 114 8.64 -0.42 14.63
C SER A 114 7.16 -0.59 14.25
N PRO A 115 6.59 -1.80 14.45
CA PRO A 115 5.15 -2.03 14.26
C PRO A 115 4.27 -1.09 15.10
N ALA A 116 4.69 -0.80 16.34
CA ALA A 116 3.97 0.11 17.25
C ALA A 116 3.87 1.55 16.72
N ALA A 117 4.77 1.98 15.86
CA ALA A 117 4.71 3.30 15.23
C ALA A 117 3.52 3.47 14.27
N LYS A 118 2.87 2.37 13.87
CA LYS A 118 1.69 2.35 12.99
C LYS A 118 0.34 2.29 13.70
N GLY A 119 0.27 2.34 15.03
CA GLY A 119 -1.00 2.29 15.78
C GLY A 119 -2.06 3.31 15.32
N LYS A 120 -1.65 4.34 14.62
CA LYS A 120 -2.55 5.32 13.99
C LYS A 120 -3.28 4.79 12.74
N VAL A 121 -2.76 3.75 12.08
CA VAL A 121 -3.35 3.13 10.87
C VAL A 121 -4.29 1.98 11.23
N GLU A 122 -4.10 1.34 12.38
CA GLU A 122 -4.88 0.16 12.79
C GLU A 122 -6.38 0.46 12.90
N ARG A 123 -6.78 1.60 13.46
CA ARG A 123 -8.19 1.98 13.60
C ARG A 123 -8.91 2.18 12.26
N PRO A 124 -8.38 2.95 11.29
CA PRO A 124 -8.93 3.00 9.95
C PRO A 124 -9.07 1.64 9.28
N TYR A 125 -8.09 0.74 9.45
CA TYR A 125 -8.19 -0.61 8.89
C TYR A 125 -9.27 -1.47 9.53
N GLN A 126 -9.46 -1.42 10.84
CA GLN A 126 -10.56 -2.11 11.50
C GLN A 126 -11.92 -1.64 10.98
N TRP A 127 -12.08 -0.32 10.83
CA TRP A 127 -13.29 0.26 10.25
C TRP A 127 -13.49 -0.20 8.79
N LEU A 128 -12.43 -0.16 7.96
CA LEU A 128 -12.48 -0.64 6.58
C LEU A 128 -12.82 -2.12 6.50
N GLN A 129 -12.22 -2.97 7.34
CA GLN A 129 -12.53 -4.40 7.37
C GLN A 129 -14.02 -4.63 7.65
N ASP A 130 -14.58 -3.94 8.63
CA ASP A 130 -16.00 -4.08 8.94
C ASP A 130 -16.89 -3.58 7.79
N HIS A 131 -16.64 -2.40 7.26
CA HIS A 131 -17.50 -1.77 6.26
C HIS A 131 -17.36 -2.37 4.87
N VAL A 132 -16.13 -2.62 4.40
CA VAL A 132 -15.89 -3.21 3.07
C VAL A 132 -16.42 -4.62 3.02
N VAL A 133 -16.16 -5.45 4.05
CA VAL A 133 -16.65 -6.83 4.10
C VAL A 133 -18.19 -6.86 4.08
N ARG A 134 -18.85 -6.03 4.90
CA ARG A 134 -20.33 -5.95 4.90
C ARG A 134 -20.88 -5.51 3.54
N THR A 135 -20.21 -4.56 2.89
CA THR A 135 -20.61 -4.11 1.56
C THR A 135 -20.44 -5.23 0.53
N CYS A 136 -19.30 -5.92 0.53
CA CYS A 136 -19.05 -7.04 -0.37
C CYS A 136 -20.09 -8.18 -0.20
N VAL A 137 -20.47 -8.46 1.04
CA VAL A 137 -21.52 -9.45 1.32
C VAL A 137 -22.88 -8.98 0.79
N ARG A 138 -23.27 -7.74 1.09
CA ARG A 138 -24.57 -7.17 0.66
C ARG A 138 -24.70 -7.14 -0.85
N GLU A 139 -23.67 -6.73 -1.54
CA GLU A 139 -23.63 -6.59 -3.01
C GLU A 139 -23.24 -7.91 -3.71
N ASN A 140 -23.01 -9.00 -2.95
CA ASN A 140 -22.57 -10.30 -3.45
C ASN A 140 -21.34 -10.22 -4.38
N ILE A 141 -20.34 -9.48 -3.97
CA ILE A 141 -19.09 -9.30 -4.75
C ILE A 141 -18.28 -10.59 -4.70
N THR A 142 -18.06 -11.22 -5.83
CA THR A 142 -17.31 -12.49 -5.96
C THR A 142 -15.98 -12.34 -6.70
N ARG A 143 -15.76 -11.18 -7.34
CA ARG A 143 -14.53 -10.83 -8.09
C ARG A 143 -14.34 -9.32 -8.15
N ILE A 144 -13.10 -8.87 -8.36
CA ILE A 144 -12.68 -7.48 -8.54
C ILE A 144 -12.15 -7.24 -9.94
#